data_86f612ac3b0919a5e49eb3672c4e64e3
#
_entry.id   86f612ac3b0919a5e49eb3672c4e64e3
#
_cell.length_a   1.000
_cell.length_b   1.000
_cell.length_c   1.000
_cell.angle_alpha   90.00
_cell.angle_beta   90.00
_cell.angle_gamma   90.00
#
_symmetry.space_group_name_H-M   'P 1'
#
loop_
_entity.id
_entity.type
_entity.pdbx_description
1 polymer ?
#
loop_
_entity_poly.entity_id
_entity_poly.type
_entity_poly.pdbx_seq_one_letter_code
_entity_poly.pdbx_strand_id
1 'polypeptide(L)'
;WENGCDLVILACNTASAAALRRMQEAGVPQGKRVLGVFVPLIEALTERQWGDNSPPREVDVTEVALFATPATVASRAFQRELAFRAIGVDVEAQACGGVVDAIEDGDMILAEALVRSHVDALKRKMPKPNAAILGCTHYPLMQEHFQSALGDDVKVYSQANLVAESLADYITRRPDFVGSGKTHRYFTSGDPARVGDRATQFMRREISFEQA
;
A
#
# COMPACT_ATOMS: atom_id res chain seq x y z
N TRP A 1 15.48 14.77 -3.10
CA TRP A 1 16.94 14.71 -2.95
C TRP A 1 17.50 15.97 -2.33
N GLU A 2 16.91 17.12 -2.58
CA GLU A 2 17.33 18.43 -2.06
C GLU A 2 17.31 18.50 -0.53
N ASN A 3 16.44 17.76 0.11
CA ASN A 3 16.36 17.62 1.56
C ASN A 3 17.37 16.62 2.16
N GLY A 4 18.35 16.15 1.36
CA GLY A 4 19.41 15.24 1.83
C GLY A 4 18.99 13.78 2.02
N CYS A 5 17.85 13.36 1.46
CA CYS A 5 17.43 11.97 1.52
C CYS A 5 18.20 11.12 0.51
N ASP A 6 18.67 9.93 0.92
CA ASP A 6 19.27 8.93 0.04
C ASP A 6 18.32 7.79 -0.28
N LEU A 7 17.33 7.56 0.57
CA LEU A 7 16.24 6.62 0.37
C LEU A 7 14.89 7.35 0.36
N VAL A 8 14.12 7.21 -0.69
CA VAL A 8 12.74 7.71 -0.81
C VAL A 8 11.78 6.53 -0.87
N ILE A 9 10.72 6.60 -0.09
CA ILE A 9 9.65 5.59 -0.09
C ILE A 9 8.35 6.26 -0.50
N LEU A 10 7.76 5.79 -1.61
CA LEU A 10 6.43 6.19 -2.03
C LEU A 10 5.41 5.42 -1.19
N ALA A 11 5.08 5.95 -0.02
CA ALA A 11 4.18 5.32 0.96
C ALA A 11 2.69 5.48 0.60
N CYS A 12 2.37 5.40 -0.68
CA CYS A 12 1.02 5.46 -1.23
C CYS A 12 0.92 4.53 -2.43
N ASN A 13 -0.08 3.66 -2.47
CA ASN A 13 -0.27 2.72 -3.59
C ASN A 13 -0.50 3.45 -4.91
N THR A 14 -1.34 4.48 -4.91
CA THR A 14 -1.62 5.28 -6.10
C THR A 14 -0.36 5.96 -6.62
N ALA A 15 0.43 6.57 -5.74
CA ALA A 15 1.70 7.19 -6.11
C ALA A 15 2.73 6.15 -6.61
N SER A 16 2.84 5.01 -5.92
CA SER A 16 3.71 3.90 -6.35
C SER A 16 3.32 3.39 -7.73
N ALA A 17 2.02 3.20 -7.99
CA ALA A 17 1.51 2.75 -9.28
C ALA A 17 1.79 3.74 -10.42
N ALA A 18 1.67 5.03 -10.15
CA ALA A 18 1.78 6.09 -11.15
C ALA A 18 3.23 6.52 -11.41
N ALA A 19 4.09 6.53 -10.40
CA ALA A 19 5.37 7.23 -10.46
C ALA A 19 6.60 6.33 -10.28
N LEU A 20 6.53 5.25 -9.49
CA LEU A 20 7.72 4.49 -9.11
C LEU A 20 8.56 4.05 -10.31
N ARG A 21 7.95 3.34 -11.24
CA ARG A 21 8.64 2.81 -12.42
C ARG A 21 9.22 3.93 -13.29
N ARG A 22 8.46 4.99 -13.49
CA ARG A 22 8.92 6.17 -14.25
C ARG A 22 10.13 6.84 -13.60
N MET A 23 10.13 6.96 -12.26
CA MET A 23 11.27 7.51 -11.51
C MET A 23 12.51 6.62 -11.65
N GLN A 24 12.34 5.31 -11.57
CA GLN A 24 13.43 4.35 -11.72
C GLN A 24 13.99 4.33 -13.15
N GLU A 25 13.15 4.40 -14.17
CA GLU A 25 13.53 4.43 -15.59
C GLU A 25 14.17 5.79 -16.00
N ALA A 26 13.72 6.90 -15.43
CA ALA A 26 14.31 8.22 -15.67
C ALA A 26 15.73 8.38 -15.07
N GLY A 27 16.13 7.43 -14.25
CA GLY A 27 17.41 7.40 -13.58
C GLY A 27 17.38 8.00 -12.17
N VAL A 28 17.56 7.16 -11.19
CA VAL A 28 17.80 7.58 -9.80
C VAL A 28 19.28 7.91 -9.65
N PRO A 29 19.66 9.04 -9.01
CA PRO A 29 21.06 9.41 -8.81
C PRO A 29 21.88 8.26 -8.19
N GLN A 30 23.16 8.18 -8.53
CA GLN A 30 24.04 7.17 -7.97
C GLN A 30 24.06 7.25 -6.42
N GLY A 31 24.00 6.12 -5.76
CA GLY A 31 23.93 6.02 -4.30
C GLY A 31 22.54 6.28 -3.70
N LYS A 32 21.55 6.63 -4.51
CA LYS A 32 20.17 6.87 -4.05
C LYS A 32 19.22 5.74 -4.47
N ARG A 33 18.06 5.65 -3.79
CA ARG A 33 17.02 4.64 -4.08
C ARG A 33 15.62 5.21 -3.92
N VAL A 34 14.71 4.67 -4.73
CA VAL A 34 13.26 4.90 -4.60
C VAL A 34 12.56 3.55 -4.48
N LEU A 35 11.78 3.38 -3.44
CA LEU A 35 10.99 2.19 -3.16
C LEU A 35 9.50 2.53 -3.19
N GLY A 36 8.67 1.54 -3.47
CA GLY A 36 7.22 1.62 -3.38
C GLY A 36 6.66 0.58 -2.42
N VAL A 37 5.35 0.65 -2.18
CA VAL A 37 4.68 -0.18 -1.17
C VAL A 37 3.92 -1.38 -1.72
N PHE A 38 3.93 -1.62 -3.03
CA PHE A 38 3.27 -2.78 -3.63
C PHE A 38 4.04 -4.09 -3.47
N VAL A 39 5.35 -4.02 -3.69
CA VAL A 39 6.19 -5.22 -3.77
C VAL A 39 6.10 -6.08 -2.51
N PRO A 40 6.18 -5.53 -1.28
CA PRO A 40 6.06 -6.34 -0.07
C PRO A 40 4.75 -7.13 0.05
N LEU A 41 3.62 -6.55 -0.42
CA LEU A 41 2.34 -7.27 -0.46
C LEU A 41 2.36 -8.47 -1.40
N ILE A 42 2.95 -8.28 -2.59
CA ILE A 42 3.03 -9.33 -3.61
C ILE A 42 4.00 -10.42 -3.17
N GLU A 43 5.10 -10.05 -2.53
CA GLU A 43 6.05 -11.00 -1.94
C GLU A 43 5.39 -11.86 -0.86
N ALA A 44 4.63 -11.24 0.05
CA ALA A 44 3.88 -11.96 1.07
C ALA A 44 2.80 -12.87 0.47
N LEU A 45 2.10 -12.43 -0.58
CA LEU A 45 1.10 -13.23 -1.27
C LEU A 45 1.69 -14.42 -2.00
N THR A 46 2.88 -14.26 -2.59
CA THR A 46 3.55 -15.27 -3.41
C THR A 46 4.62 -16.07 -2.66
N GLU A 47 4.78 -15.81 -1.36
CA GLU A 47 5.80 -16.41 -0.50
C GLU A 47 7.21 -16.31 -1.10
N ARG A 48 7.49 -15.16 -1.72
CA ARG A 48 8.82 -14.84 -2.27
C ARG A 48 9.57 -13.90 -1.36
N GLN A 49 10.87 -14.07 -1.34
CA GLN A 49 11.76 -13.13 -0.66
C GLN A 49 12.06 -11.92 -1.55
N TRP A 50 12.40 -10.82 -0.92
CA TRP A 50 12.83 -9.62 -1.62
C TRP A 50 14.05 -9.90 -2.50
N GLY A 51 13.99 -9.42 -3.74
CA GLY A 51 15.06 -9.60 -4.71
C GLY A 51 15.09 -10.97 -5.38
N ASP A 52 14.13 -11.84 -5.14
CA ASP A 52 13.95 -13.09 -5.89
C ASP A 52 13.52 -12.77 -7.33
N ASN A 53 14.47 -12.93 -8.25
CA ASN A 53 14.29 -12.72 -9.70
C ASN A 53 14.02 -14.04 -10.45
N SER A 54 13.68 -15.12 -9.74
CA SER A 54 13.33 -16.38 -10.39
C SER A 54 12.07 -16.22 -11.28
N PRO A 55 11.92 -17.07 -12.32
CA PRO A 55 10.73 -17.03 -13.16
C PRO A 55 9.42 -17.14 -12.37
N PRO A 56 8.30 -16.63 -12.89
CA PRO A 56 6.99 -16.82 -12.28
C PRO A 56 6.69 -18.28 -12.02
N ARG A 57 6.04 -18.58 -10.87
CA ARG A 57 5.67 -19.94 -10.48
C ARG A 57 4.21 -20.00 -10.03
N GLU A 58 3.65 -21.20 -10.02
CA GLU A 58 2.37 -21.44 -9.35
C GLU A 58 2.49 -21.17 -7.84
N VAL A 59 1.42 -20.65 -7.27
CA VAL A 59 1.29 -20.33 -5.83
C VAL A 59 -0.04 -20.89 -5.31
N ASP A 60 -0.15 -21.08 -4.01
CA ASP A 60 -1.35 -21.68 -3.40
C ASP A 60 -2.59 -20.78 -3.50
N VAL A 61 -2.38 -19.48 -3.66
CA VAL A 61 -3.47 -18.49 -3.79
C VAL A 61 -3.82 -18.31 -5.26
N THR A 62 -5.02 -18.68 -5.64
CA THR A 62 -5.50 -18.67 -7.04
C THR A 62 -6.53 -17.60 -7.34
N GLU A 63 -7.30 -17.15 -6.33
CA GLU A 63 -8.36 -16.15 -6.48
C GLU A 63 -8.13 -15.01 -5.48
N VAL A 64 -7.76 -13.84 -5.98
CA VAL A 64 -7.37 -12.66 -5.18
C VAL A 64 -8.35 -11.51 -5.39
N ALA A 65 -8.98 -11.08 -4.31
CA ALA A 65 -9.74 -9.85 -4.25
C ALA A 65 -8.81 -8.66 -3.97
N LEU A 66 -8.69 -7.71 -4.89
CA LEU A 66 -7.94 -6.48 -4.68
C LEU A 66 -8.89 -5.31 -4.42
N PHE A 67 -8.86 -4.76 -3.22
CA PHE A 67 -9.55 -3.51 -2.87
C PHE A 67 -8.58 -2.35 -2.94
N ALA A 68 -8.83 -1.37 -3.80
CA ALA A 68 -7.92 -0.25 -4.00
C ALA A 68 -8.66 1.02 -4.43
N THR A 69 -7.96 2.15 -4.48
CA THR A 69 -8.54 3.38 -5.04
C THR A 69 -8.84 3.23 -6.53
N PRO A 70 -9.80 3.99 -7.08
CA PRO A 70 -10.10 3.94 -8.52
C PRO A 70 -8.86 4.12 -9.41
N ALA A 71 -7.96 5.04 -9.05
CA ALA A 71 -6.72 5.28 -9.80
C ALA A 71 -5.76 4.09 -9.74
N THR A 72 -5.63 3.44 -8.59
CA THR A 72 -4.82 2.24 -8.42
C THR A 72 -5.37 1.08 -9.26
N VAL A 73 -6.67 0.85 -9.23
CA VAL A 73 -7.33 -0.19 -10.05
C VAL A 73 -7.14 0.08 -11.55
N ALA A 74 -7.38 1.31 -12.00
CA ALA A 74 -7.21 1.71 -13.40
C ALA A 74 -5.77 1.53 -13.89
N SER A 75 -4.78 1.71 -13.03
CA SER A 75 -3.37 1.54 -13.38
C SER A 75 -2.97 0.11 -13.73
N ARG A 76 -3.68 -0.89 -13.22
CA ARG A 76 -3.33 -2.32 -13.29
C ARG A 76 -1.91 -2.66 -12.80
N ALA A 77 -1.31 -1.80 -12.00
CA ALA A 77 0.07 -1.97 -11.54
C ALA A 77 0.23 -3.23 -10.70
N PHE A 78 -0.75 -3.54 -9.82
CA PHE A 78 -0.72 -4.73 -8.99
C PHE A 78 -0.69 -6.02 -9.84
N GLN A 79 -1.59 -6.14 -10.82
CA GLN A 79 -1.65 -7.31 -11.68
C GLN A 79 -0.37 -7.48 -12.50
N ARG A 80 0.20 -6.37 -13.02
CA ARG A 80 1.49 -6.44 -13.73
C ARG A 80 2.63 -6.92 -12.84
N GLU A 81 2.75 -6.39 -11.63
CA GLU A 81 3.79 -6.80 -10.68
C GLU A 81 3.62 -8.26 -10.22
N LEU A 82 2.37 -8.70 -10.03
CA LEU A 82 2.07 -10.08 -9.67
C LEU A 82 2.47 -11.04 -10.80
N ALA A 83 2.18 -10.70 -12.06
CA ALA A 83 2.50 -11.53 -13.21
C ALA A 83 4.01 -11.80 -13.40
N PHE A 84 4.87 -10.95 -12.86
CA PHE A 84 6.32 -11.21 -12.82
C PHE A 84 6.72 -12.28 -11.78
N ARG A 85 5.84 -12.66 -10.87
CA ARG A 85 6.15 -13.51 -9.73
C ARG A 85 5.31 -14.77 -9.64
N ALA A 86 4.07 -14.73 -10.12
CA ALA A 86 3.13 -15.82 -10.02
C ALA A 86 2.36 -16.05 -11.33
N ILE A 87 2.00 -17.32 -11.58
CA ILE A 87 1.10 -17.76 -12.64
C ILE A 87 -0.10 -18.45 -12.03
N GLY A 88 -1.21 -18.49 -12.78
CA GLY A 88 -2.44 -19.16 -12.32
C GLY A 88 -3.22 -18.38 -11.25
N VAL A 89 -2.93 -17.08 -11.06
CA VAL A 89 -3.65 -16.23 -10.10
C VAL A 89 -4.63 -15.32 -10.83
N ASP A 90 -5.91 -15.48 -10.54
CA ASP A 90 -6.95 -14.56 -10.97
C ASP A 90 -7.12 -13.41 -9.97
N VAL A 91 -7.17 -12.19 -10.48
CA VAL A 91 -7.28 -10.98 -9.64
C VAL A 91 -8.49 -10.16 -10.05
N GLU A 92 -9.53 -10.20 -9.21
CA GLU A 92 -10.65 -9.27 -9.34
C GLU A 92 -10.37 -8.01 -8.53
N ALA A 93 -10.34 -6.87 -9.20
CA ALA A 93 -10.05 -5.58 -8.60
C ALA A 93 -11.31 -4.74 -8.42
N GLN A 94 -11.60 -4.36 -7.18
CA GLN A 94 -12.70 -3.49 -6.80
C GLN A 94 -12.20 -2.08 -6.48
N ALA A 95 -12.69 -1.11 -7.24
CA ALA A 95 -12.45 0.30 -6.96
C ALA A 95 -13.32 0.77 -5.79
N CYS A 96 -12.69 1.16 -4.69
CA CYS A 96 -13.35 1.56 -3.45
C CYS A 96 -13.39 3.10 -3.33
N GLY A 97 -14.19 3.75 -4.17
CA GLY A 97 -14.40 5.19 -4.11
C GLY A 97 -15.07 5.62 -2.79
N GLY A 98 -14.68 6.79 -2.27
CA GLY A 98 -15.26 7.41 -1.08
C GLY A 98 -14.74 6.88 0.26
N VAL A 99 -14.12 5.69 0.32
CA VAL A 99 -13.65 5.11 1.60
C VAL A 99 -12.55 5.97 2.22
N VAL A 100 -11.60 6.45 1.42
CA VAL A 100 -10.51 7.32 1.93
C VAL A 100 -11.07 8.64 2.45
N ASP A 101 -11.99 9.27 1.70
CA ASP A 101 -12.61 10.54 2.08
C ASP A 101 -13.37 10.40 3.41
N ALA A 102 -14.17 9.34 3.55
CA ALA A 102 -14.90 9.06 4.79
C ALA A 102 -13.96 8.85 5.99
N ILE A 103 -12.85 8.11 5.81
CA ILE A 103 -11.84 7.92 6.87
C ILE A 103 -11.20 9.25 7.24
N GLU A 104 -10.79 10.05 6.27
CA GLU A 104 -10.15 11.34 6.50
C GLU A 104 -11.07 12.38 7.12
N ASP A 105 -12.37 12.32 6.82
CA ASP A 105 -13.39 13.19 7.45
C ASP A 105 -13.82 12.68 8.83
N GLY A 106 -13.34 11.50 9.25
CA GLY A 106 -13.70 10.88 10.54
C GLY A 106 -15.08 10.23 10.56
N ASP A 107 -15.76 10.12 9.40
CA ASP A 107 -17.04 9.45 9.28
C ASP A 107 -16.85 7.93 9.14
N MET A 108 -16.58 7.29 10.28
CA MET A 108 -16.33 5.85 10.33
C MET A 108 -17.58 5.04 10.02
N ILE A 109 -18.78 5.58 10.22
CA ILE A 109 -20.06 4.92 9.89
C ILE A 109 -20.20 4.82 8.37
N LEU A 110 -19.94 5.92 7.67
CA LEU A 110 -19.93 5.93 6.21
C LEU A 110 -18.83 5.05 5.66
N ALA A 111 -17.62 5.11 6.25
CA ALA A 111 -16.50 4.28 5.82
C ALA A 111 -16.84 2.77 5.90
N GLU A 112 -17.45 2.31 7.01
CA GLU A 112 -17.92 0.93 7.17
C GLU A 112 -18.98 0.55 6.13
N ALA A 113 -19.98 1.39 5.92
CA ALA A 113 -21.03 1.14 4.94
C ALA A 113 -20.46 1.01 3.51
N LEU A 114 -19.51 1.88 3.15
CA LEU A 114 -18.82 1.83 1.87
C LEU A 114 -17.97 0.57 1.72
N VAL A 115 -17.21 0.18 2.74
CA VAL A 115 -16.43 -1.08 2.74
C VAL A 115 -17.35 -2.26 2.47
N ARG A 116 -18.45 -2.39 3.20
CA ARG A 116 -19.44 -3.47 3.01
C ARG A 116 -20.00 -3.49 1.59
N SER A 117 -20.40 -2.33 1.07
CA SER A 117 -20.91 -2.20 -0.30
C SER A 117 -19.89 -2.63 -1.35
N HIS A 118 -18.61 -2.26 -1.18
CA HIS A 118 -17.55 -2.64 -2.10
C HIS A 118 -17.20 -4.13 -2.03
N VAL A 119 -17.21 -4.72 -0.83
CA VAL A 119 -17.04 -6.17 -0.67
C VAL A 119 -18.19 -6.93 -1.34
N ASP A 120 -19.43 -6.50 -1.17
CA ASP A 120 -20.58 -7.10 -1.84
C ASP A 120 -20.49 -6.97 -3.37
N ALA A 121 -20.00 -5.84 -3.85
CA ALA A 121 -19.77 -5.64 -5.29
C ALA A 121 -18.71 -6.60 -5.84
N LEU A 122 -17.62 -6.82 -5.11
CA LEU A 122 -16.58 -7.78 -5.48
C LEU A 122 -17.12 -9.22 -5.45
N LYS A 123 -17.83 -9.60 -4.39
CA LYS A 123 -18.37 -10.97 -4.23
C LYS A 123 -19.36 -11.37 -5.34
N ARG A 124 -20.01 -10.42 -6.01
CA ARG A 124 -20.83 -10.72 -7.18
C ARG A 124 -20.02 -11.22 -8.38
N LYS A 125 -18.72 -10.87 -8.44
CA LYS A 125 -17.84 -11.26 -9.55
C LYS A 125 -16.91 -12.41 -9.14
N MET A 126 -16.43 -12.40 -7.90
CA MET A 126 -15.58 -13.42 -7.29
C MET A 126 -16.19 -13.82 -5.93
N PRO A 127 -17.09 -14.82 -5.91
CA PRO A 127 -17.86 -15.16 -4.70
C PRO A 127 -17.03 -15.69 -3.54
N LYS A 128 -15.90 -16.34 -3.83
CA LYS A 128 -15.07 -17.02 -2.82
C LYS A 128 -13.57 -16.78 -3.07
N PRO A 129 -13.09 -15.54 -2.91
CA PRO A 129 -11.64 -15.31 -3.02
C PRO A 129 -10.88 -16.08 -1.93
N ASN A 130 -9.70 -16.61 -2.28
CA ASN A 130 -8.82 -17.24 -1.28
C ASN A 130 -8.13 -16.18 -0.42
N ALA A 131 -7.84 -15.02 -1.02
CA ALA A 131 -7.16 -13.92 -0.37
C ALA A 131 -7.75 -12.58 -0.76
N ALA A 132 -7.61 -11.61 0.12
CA ALA A 132 -7.96 -10.22 -0.13
C ALA A 132 -6.77 -9.30 0.17
N ILE A 133 -6.53 -8.35 -0.72
CA ILE A 133 -5.47 -7.35 -0.61
C ILE A 133 -6.09 -5.99 -0.32
N LEU A 134 -5.66 -5.34 0.75
CA LEU A 134 -5.98 -3.95 1.06
C LEU A 134 -4.97 -3.03 0.38
N GLY A 135 -5.21 -2.70 -0.88
CA GLY A 135 -4.33 -1.95 -1.77
C GLY A 135 -4.40 -0.43 -1.62
N CYS A 136 -4.65 0.06 -0.42
CA CYS A 136 -4.59 1.47 -0.05
C CYS A 136 -4.08 1.61 1.38
N THR A 137 -3.24 2.60 1.64
CA THR A 137 -2.63 2.82 2.95
C THR A 137 -3.61 3.26 4.05
N HIS A 138 -4.82 3.69 3.69
CA HIS A 138 -5.90 3.98 4.65
C HIS A 138 -6.69 2.72 5.05
N TYR A 139 -6.77 1.71 4.19
CA TYR A 139 -7.63 0.55 4.43
C TYR A 139 -7.22 -0.33 5.60
N PRO A 140 -5.96 -0.37 6.07
CA PRO A 140 -5.63 -1.03 7.33
C PRO A 140 -6.42 -0.52 8.54
N LEU A 141 -6.85 0.76 8.52
CA LEU A 141 -7.72 1.33 9.55
C LEU A 141 -9.14 0.71 9.57
N MET A 142 -9.54 0.10 8.45
CA MET A 142 -10.83 -0.58 8.26
C MET A 142 -10.68 -2.09 8.13
N GLN A 143 -9.53 -2.66 8.48
CA GLN A 143 -9.22 -4.08 8.23
C GLN A 143 -10.27 -5.03 8.84
N GLU A 144 -10.72 -4.76 10.06
CA GLU A 144 -11.74 -5.58 10.74
C GLU A 144 -13.07 -5.58 9.99
N HIS A 145 -13.47 -4.43 9.42
CA HIS A 145 -14.69 -4.31 8.63
C HIS A 145 -14.58 -5.05 7.29
N PHE A 146 -13.40 -5.00 6.62
CA PHE A 146 -13.14 -5.83 5.43
C PHE A 146 -13.19 -7.32 5.78
N GLN A 147 -12.50 -7.73 6.86
CA GLN A 147 -12.48 -9.14 7.30
C GLN A 147 -13.89 -9.64 7.63
N SER A 148 -14.66 -8.88 8.41
CA SER A 148 -16.04 -9.23 8.76
C SER A 148 -16.95 -9.36 7.53
N ALA A 149 -16.81 -8.48 6.55
CA ALA A 149 -17.62 -8.53 5.33
C ALA A 149 -17.19 -9.65 4.37
N LEU A 150 -15.90 -10.00 4.33
CA LEU A 150 -15.37 -11.08 3.51
C LEU A 150 -15.67 -12.46 4.10
N GLY A 151 -15.64 -12.60 5.43
CA GLY A 151 -15.73 -13.84 6.17
C GLY A 151 -14.38 -14.37 6.63
N ASP A 152 -14.38 -15.31 7.58
CA ASP A 152 -13.17 -15.78 8.25
C ASP A 152 -12.29 -16.67 7.34
N ASP A 153 -12.87 -17.28 6.31
CA ASP A 153 -12.16 -18.15 5.37
C ASP A 153 -11.25 -17.37 4.40
N VAL A 154 -11.40 -16.04 4.29
CA VAL A 154 -10.60 -15.19 3.39
C VAL A 154 -9.42 -14.59 4.14
N LYS A 155 -8.21 -14.90 3.72
CA LYS A 155 -7.00 -14.30 4.29
C LYS A 155 -6.83 -12.86 3.80
N VAL A 156 -6.95 -11.89 4.72
CA VAL A 156 -6.79 -10.47 4.42
C VAL A 156 -5.33 -10.04 4.61
N TYR A 157 -4.71 -9.56 3.54
CA TYR A 157 -3.37 -8.99 3.55
C TYR A 157 -3.45 -7.47 3.68
N SER A 158 -2.90 -6.96 4.78
CA SER A 158 -2.81 -5.55 5.11
C SER A 158 -1.37 -5.05 4.97
N GLN A 159 -1.23 -3.83 4.48
CA GLN A 159 0.07 -3.30 4.07
C GLN A 159 1.02 -2.94 5.21
N ALA A 160 0.49 -2.41 6.32
CA ALA A 160 1.30 -1.69 7.29
C ALA A 160 2.49 -2.53 7.82
N ASN A 161 2.21 -3.72 8.36
CA ASN A 161 3.24 -4.59 8.94
C ASN A 161 4.16 -5.16 7.85
N LEU A 162 3.59 -5.62 6.73
CA LEU A 162 4.37 -6.23 5.65
C LEU A 162 5.39 -5.25 5.05
N VAL A 163 4.99 -3.99 4.87
CA VAL A 163 5.89 -2.94 4.36
C VAL A 163 6.95 -2.59 5.41
N ALA A 164 6.57 -2.50 6.70
CA ALA A 164 7.52 -2.20 7.78
C ALA A 164 8.57 -3.31 7.92
N GLU A 165 8.15 -4.57 7.91
CA GLU A 165 9.05 -5.75 7.99
C GLU A 165 9.98 -5.82 6.78
N SER A 166 9.45 -5.63 5.56
CA SER A 166 10.23 -5.60 4.34
C SER A 166 11.24 -4.45 4.34
N LEU A 167 10.86 -3.27 4.84
CA LEU A 167 11.77 -2.14 4.98
C LEU A 167 12.87 -2.43 6.02
N ALA A 168 12.52 -3.00 7.17
CA ALA A 168 13.48 -3.35 8.22
C ALA A 168 14.54 -4.35 7.69
N ASP A 169 14.12 -5.36 6.94
CA ASP A 169 15.02 -6.29 6.29
C ASP A 169 15.88 -5.59 5.21
N TYR A 170 15.27 -4.71 4.41
CA TYR A 170 16.01 -3.94 3.40
C TYR A 170 17.13 -3.09 4.01
N ILE A 171 16.84 -2.29 5.03
CA ILE A 171 17.84 -1.41 5.66
C ILE A 171 18.92 -2.21 6.45
N THR A 172 18.57 -3.40 6.95
CA THR A 172 19.54 -4.32 7.57
C THR A 172 20.59 -4.79 6.56
N ARG A 173 20.16 -5.10 5.35
CA ARG A 173 21.05 -5.49 4.23
C ARG A 173 21.74 -4.30 3.55
N ARG A 174 21.22 -3.09 3.76
CA ARG A 174 21.69 -1.85 3.17
C ARG A 174 21.88 -0.77 4.23
N PRO A 175 22.85 -0.97 5.15
CA PRO A 175 23.11 -0.03 6.23
C PRO A 175 23.58 1.36 5.76
N ASP A 176 24.03 1.46 4.51
CA ASP A 176 24.37 2.71 3.83
C ASP A 176 23.16 3.69 3.72
N PHE A 177 21.92 3.22 3.84
CA PHE A 177 20.72 4.05 3.89
C PHE A 177 20.26 4.43 5.30
N VAL A 178 20.93 3.95 6.34
CA VAL A 178 20.60 4.29 7.72
C VAL A 178 21.32 5.58 8.13
N GLY A 179 20.58 6.67 8.23
CA GLY A 179 21.11 7.95 8.70
C GLY A 179 21.42 7.94 10.20
N SER A 180 22.37 8.76 10.62
CA SER A 180 22.70 8.99 12.02
C SER A 180 21.79 10.02 12.70
N GLY A 181 20.96 10.71 11.95
CA GLY A 181 20.05 11.75 12.43
C GLY A 181 18.92 11.20 13.30
N LYS A 182 18.56 11.99 14.33
CA LYS A 182 17.44 11.65 15.24
C LYS A 182 16.24 12.61 15.09
N THR A 183 16.30 13.52 14.11
CA THR A 183 15.27 14.53 13.89
C THR A 183 14.32 14.06 12.79
N HIS A 184 13.03 14.29 13.01
CA HIS A 184 11.99 14.09 12.00
C HIS A 184 11.48 15.46 11.56
N ARG A 185 11.33 15.66 10.26
CA ARG A 185 10.70 16.85 9.67
C ARG A 185 9.53 16.39 8.81
N TYR A 186 8.44 17.13 8.90
CA TYR A 186 7.21 16.85 8.17
C TYR A 186 6.90 18.04 7.26
N PHE A 187 6.72 17.78 5.99
CA PHE A 187 6.41 18.79 4.97
C PHE A 187 5.08 18.53 4.32
N THR A 188 4.40 19.59 3.92
CA THR A 188 3.18 19.48 3.13
C THR A 188 3.11 20.59 2.09
N SER A 189 2.56 20.28 0.91
CA SER A 189 2.17 21.28 -0.10
C SER A 189 0.78 21.88 0.17
N GLY A 190 0.05 21.34 1.14
CA GLY A 190 -1.24 21.85 1.62
C GLY A 190 -1.08 22.82 2.80
N ASP A 191 -2.18 23.13 3.48
CA ASP A 191 -2.18 23.94 4.70
C ASP A 191 -1.55 23.14 5.86
N PRO A 192 -0.40 23.59 6.42
CA PRO A 192 0.31 22.87 7.48
C PRO A 192 -0.53 22.64 8.74
N ALA A 193 -1.37 23.59 9.13
CA ALA A 193 -2.19 23.47 10.32
C ALA A 193 -3.26 22.36 10.13
N ARG A 194 -4.00 22.42 9.03
CA ARG A 194 -5.04 21.42 8.71
C ARG A 194 -4.47 20.01 8.54
N VAL A 195 -3.30 19.88 7.89
CA VAL A 195 -2.64 18.57 7.73
C VAL A 195 -2.10 18.07 9.07
N GLY A 196 -1.56 18.96 9.91
CA GLY A 196 -1.09 18.65 11.26
C GLY A 196 -2.20 18.11 12.16
N ASP A 197 -3.38 18.75 12.16
CA ASP A 197 -4.55 18.30 12.93
C ASP A 197 -4.96 16.88 12.54
N ARG A 198 -5.08 16.60 11.23
CA ARG A 198 -5.40 15.26 10.73
C ARG A 198 -4.34 14.22 11.08
N ALA A 199 -3.08 14.55 10.88
CA ALA A 199 -1.96 13.67 11.23
C ALA A 199 -1.95 13.34 12.72
N THR A 200 -2.24 14.32 13.57
CA THR A 200 -2.34 14.15 15.03
C THR A 200 -3.42 13.12 15.41
N GLN A 201 -4.57 13.15 14.75
CA GLN A 201 -5.63 12.16 14.96
C GLN A 201 -5.19 10.74 14.65
N PHE A 202 -4.51 10.51 13.50
CA PHE A 202 -4.05 9.18 13.10
C PHE A 202 -2.86 8.69 13.92
N MET A 203 -1.91 9.57 14.20
CA MET A 203 -0.67 9.23 14.91
C MET A 203 -0.82 9.25 16.44
N ARG A 204 -1.95 9.74 16.96
CA ARG A 204 -2.24 9.90 18.40
C ARG A 204 -1.13 10.66 19.17
N ARG A 205 -0.47 11.56 18.46
CA ARG A 205 0.54 12.48 18.98
C ARG A 205 0.57 13.74 18.13
N GLU A 206 0.90 14.87 18.72
CA GLU A 206 1.03 16.12 18.00
C GLU A 206 2.13 16.05 16.92
N ILE A 207 1.80 16.50 15.73
CA ILE A 207 2.69 16.57 14.58
C ILE A 207 2.54 17.93 13.93
N SER A 208 3.66 18.66 13.83
CA SER A 208 3.72 19.95 13.15
C SER A 208 4.31 19.77 11.75
N PHE A 209 3.68 20.37 10.76
CA PHE A 209 4.14 20.37 9.36
C PHE A 209 4.75 21.72 9.00
N GLU A 210 5.73 21.67 8.12
CA GLU A 210 6.33 22.81 7.45
C GLU A 210 5.77 22.92 6.03
N GLN A 211 5.69 24.11 5.48
CA GLN A 211 5.34 24.31 4.08
C GLN A 211 6.45 23.76 3.18
N ALA A 212 6.10 22.92 2.18
CA ALA A 212 7.04 22.37 1.21
C ALA A 212 7.43 23.41 0.15
#